data_18cd32b60db8dfab6c29197899bf53b8
#
_entry.id   18cd32b60db8dfab6c29197899bf53b8
#
_cell.length_a   1.000
_cell.length_b   1.000
_cell.length_c   1.000
_cell.angle_alpha   90.00
_cell.angle_beta   90.00
_cell.angle_gamma   90.00
#
_symmetry.space_group_name_H-M   'P 1'
#
loop_
_entity.id
_entity.type
_entity.pdbx_description
1 polymer ?
#
loop_
_entity_poly.entity_id
_entity_poly.type
_entity_poly.pdbx_seq_one_letter_code
_entity_poly.pdbx_strand_id
1 'polypeptide(L)'
;MSDPSTFVLNSISDMQLTAGGQYLLIHGNQPTAALNRSVLNDLLVALPNAIEHADRVIHNDREMGFALHCQGWEVGRLHGMEMVVIRFRLSGSAGLSFSLPAEQIPHLLQALGGAANAASAAGEAREAGARSHDVTLQ
;
A
#
# COMPACT_ATOMS: atom_id res chain seq x y z
N MET A 1 -27.08 6.18 23.84
CA MET A 1 -25.99 5.80 24.75
C MET A 1 -24.71 5.79 23.96
N SER A 2 -23.85 6.78 24.14
CA SER A 2 -22.49 6.69 23.64
C SER A 2 -21.74 5.71 24.53
N ASP A 3 -21.20 4.66 23.94
CA ASP A 3 -20.31 3.73 24.63
C ASP A 3 -19.11 4.55 25.18
N PRO A 4 -18.89 4.62 26.51
CA PRO A 4 -17.87 5.49 27.09
C PRO A 4 -16.44 5.08 26.76
N SER A 5 -16.24 4.03 25.99
CA SER A 5 -14.94 3.47 25.65
C SER A 5 -14.47 3.76 24.20
N THR A 6 -15.28 4.43 23.39
CA THR A 6 -14.90 4.70 22.00
C THR A 6 -13.94 5.89 21.90
N PHE A 7 -12.72 5.62 21.48
CA PHE A 7 -11.72 6.63 21.17
C PHE A 7 -11.76 6.96 19.68
N VAL A 8 -12.04 8.22 19.32
CA VAL A 8 -12.15 8.68 17.94
C VAL A 8 -10.95 9.53 17.56
N LEU A 9 -10.10 9.01 16.70
CA LEU A 9 -8.93 9.71 16.17
C LEU A 9 -9.21 10.19 14.74
N ASN A 10 -9.46 11.48 14.57
CA ASN A 10 -9.78 12.09 13.27
C ASN A 10 -8.56 12.67 12.55
N SER A 11 -7.46 12.88 13.26
CA SER A 11 -6.23 13.41 12.69
C SER A 11 -5.01 12.93 13.47
N ILE A 12 -3.92 12.75 12.77
CA ILE A 12 -2.61 12.45 13.36
C ILE A 12 -1.68 13.63 13.04
N SER A 13 -1.11 14.24 14.07
CA SER A 13 -0.14 15.33 13.94
C SER A 13 1.30 14.85 14.01
N ASP A 14 1.57 13.81 14.79
CA ASP A 14 2.91 13.25 14.99
C ASP A 14 2.84 11.79 15.45
N MET A 15 3.89 11.04 15.17
CA MET A 15 4.09 9.67 15.65
C MET A 15 5.52 9.49 16.12
N GLN A 16 5.70 8.95 17.32
CA GLN A 16 7.01 8.74 17.93
C GLN A 16 7.11 7.35 18.57
N LEU A 17 8.26 6.71 18.41
CA LEU A 17 8.58 5.53 19.20
C LEU A 17 9.12 5.96 20.57
N THR A 18 8.71 5.26 21.64
CA THR A 18 9.36 5.39 22.93
C THR A 18 10.82 4.95 22.84
N ALA A 19 11.68 5.46 23.73
CA ALA A 19 13.12 5.21 23.71
C ALA A 19 13.47 3.69 23.73
N GLY A 20 12.64 2.88 24.39
CA GLY A 20 12.81 1.43 24.42
C GLY A 20 12.18 0.68 23.21
N GLY A 21 11.52 1.38 22.30
CA GLY A 21 10.82 0.79 21.15
C GLY A 21 9.59 -0.06 21.50
N GLN A 22 9.08 0.05 22.73
CA GLN A 22 7.96 -0.76 23.22
C GLN A 22 6.61 -0.25 22.75
N TYR A 23 6.49 1.05 22.56
CA TYR A 23 5.25 1.72 22.22
C TYR A 23 5.44 2.71 21.08
N LEU A 24 4.46 2.75 20.18
CA LEU A 24 4.26 3.84 19.23
C LEU A 24 3.28 4.83 19.86
N LEU A 25 3.71 6.06 20.04
CA LEU A 25 2.87 7.16 20.52
C LEU A 25 2.27 7.86 19.29
N ILE A 26 0.96 8.03 19.32
CA ILE A 26 0.21 8.73 18.28
C ILE A 26 -0.38 10.00 18.89
N HIS A 27 0.04 11.13 18.35
CA HIS A 27 -0.47 12.44 18.71
C HIS A 27 -1.46 12.93 17.66
N GLY A 28 -2.57 13.49 18.09
CA GLY A 28 -3.61 13.97 17.20
C GLY A 28 -4.62 14.88 17.90
N ASN A 29 -5.86 14.84 17.43
CA ASN A 29 -6.98 15.62 17.99
C ASN A 29 -7.48 15.11 19.35
N GLN A 30 -6.93 14.01 19.83
CA GLN A 30 -7.28 13.37 21.11
C GLN A 30 -6.03 13.28 22.01
N PRO A 31 -6.19 12.94 23.30
CA PRO A 31 -5.04 12.57 24.11
C PRO A 31 -4.15 11.54 23.42
N THR A 32 -2.86 11.61 23.67
CA THR A 32 -1.88 10.70 23.07
C THR A 32 -2.28 9.23 23.25
N ALA A 33 -2.40 8.51 22.14
CA ALA A 33 -2.62 7.07 22.15
C ALA A 33 -1.27 6.34 22.12
N ALA A 34 -1.15 5.27 22.90
CA ALA A 34 0.02 4.41 22.91
C ALA A 34 -0.35 3.02 22.36
N LEU A 35 0.30 2.62 21.28
CA LEU A 35 0.17 1.28 20.73
C LEU A 35 1.38 0.43 21.11
N ASN A 36 1.14 -0.70 21.73
CA ASN A 36 2.21 -1.66 22.01
C ASN A 36 2.79 -2.20 20.71
N ARG A 37 4.10 -2.39 20.67
CA ARG A 37 4.81 -2.95 19.51
C ARG A 37 4.19 -4.26 18.99
N SER A 38 3.67 -5.11 19.88
CA SER A 38 3.08 -6.40 19.50
C SER A 38 1.89 -6.29 18.56
N VAL A 39 1.14 -5.17 18.59
CA VAL A 39 -0.02 -4.96 17.73
C VAL A 39 0.30 -4.28 16.40
N LEU A 40 1.53 -3.77 16.21
CA LEU A 40 1.88 -3.01 15.00
C LEU A 40 1.87 -3.89 13.74
N ASN A 41 2.34 -5.13 13.84
CA ASN A 41 2.30 -6.07 12.73
C ASN A 41 0.87 -6.46 12.36
N ASP A 42 0.01 -6.66 13.36
CA ASP A 42 -1.40 -6.98 13.14
C ASP A 42 -2.12 -5.82 12.44
N LEU A 43 -1.81 -4.58 12.87
CA LEU A 43 -2.32 -3.37 12.22
C LEU A 43 -1.83 -3.24 10.78
N LEU A 44 -0.55 -3.52 10.51
CA LEU A 44 0.02 -3.45 9.17
C LEU A 44 -0.70 -4.38 8.19
N VAL A 45 -1.15 -5.55 8.66
CA VAL A 45 -1.92 -6.50 7.85
C VAL A 45 -3.41 -6.11 7.76
N ALA A 46 -3.99 -5.62 8.84
CA ALA A 46 -5.42 -5.31 8.90
C ALA A 46 -5.79 -3.98 8.22
N LEU A 47 -4.94 -2.95 8.32
CA LEU A 47 -5.24 -1.61 7.80
C LEU A 47 -5.47 -1.56 6.28
N PRO A 48 -4.67 -2.21 5.41
CA PRO A 48 -4.94 -2.22 3.98
C PRO A 48 -6.32 -2.78 3.63
N ASN A 49 -6.72 -3.87 4.27
CA ASN A 49 -8.04 -4.47 4.08
C ASN A 49 -9.16 -3.55 4.58
N ALA A 50 -8.96 -2.89 5.71
CA ALA A 50 -9.93 -1.94 6.26
C ALA A 50 -10.11 -0.72 5.35
N ILE A 51 -9.02 -0.18 4.81
CA ILE A 51 -9.05 0.95 3.86
C ILE A 51 -9.79 0.53 2.60
N GLU A 52 -9.45 -0.61 2.01
CA GLU A 52 -10.09 -1.11 0.79
C GLU A 52 -11.59 -1.34 1.00
N HIS A 53 -11.98 -1.91 2.14
CA HIS A 53 -13.40 -2.10 2.46
C HIS A 53 -14.12 -0.77 2.63
N ALA A 54 -13.53 0.18 3.33
CA ALA A 54 -14.09 1.52 3.50
C ALA A 54 -14.29 2.24 2.15
N ASP A 55 -13.28 2.17 1.28
CA ASP A 55 -13.35 2.79 -0.05
C ASP A 55 -14.44 2.17 -0.91
N ARG A 56 -14.60 0.84 -0.87
CA ARG A 56 -15.69 0.14 -1.57
C ARG A 56 -17.08 0.57 -1.09
N VAL A 57 -17.23 0.77 0.21
CA VAL A 57 -18.49 1.23 0.80
C VAL A 57 -18.79 2.68 0.42
N ILE A 58 -17.80 3.57 0.57
CA ILE A 58 -17.94 5.00 0.32
C ILE A 58 -18.25 5.27 -1.15
N HIS A 59 -17.58 4.59 -2.07
CA HIS A 59 -17.72 4.79 -3.51
C HIS A 59 -18.73 3.85 -4.16
N ASN A 60 -19.34 2.94 -3.40
CA ASN A 60 -20.24 1.90 -3.90
C ASN A 60 -19.63 1.09 -5.07
N ASP A 61 -18.33 0.81 -5.02
CA ASP A 61 -17.57 0.08 -6.02
C ASP A 61 -16.93 -1.16 -5.39
N ARG A 62 -17.40 -2.34 -5.79
CA ARG A 62 -16.91 -3.63 -5.27
C ARG A 62 -15.55 -4.04 -5.80
N GLU A 63 -15.11 -3.46 -6.89
CA GLU A 63 -13.83 -3.79 -7.55
C GLU A 63 -12.68 -2.88 -7.10
N MET A 64 -12.99 -1.86 -6.30
CA MET A 64 -11.98 -0.93 -5.80
C MET A 64 -10.96 -1.66 -4.91
N GLY A 65 -9.69 -1.55 -5.26
CA GLY A 65 -8.57 -2.10 -4.52
C GLY A 65 -7.70 -1.02 -3.90
N PHE A 66 -6.99 -1.38 -2.83
CA PHE A 66 -6.04 -0.50 -2.18
C PHE A 66 -4.62 -0.77 -2.69
N ALA A 67 -3.94 0.27 -3.16
CA ALA A 67 -2.55 0.22 -3.56
C ALA A 67 -1.79 1.47 -3.10
N LEU A 68 -0.62 1.26 -2.53
CA LEU A 68 0.31 2.34 -2.22
C LEU A 68 1.14 2.66 -3.47
N HIS A 69 1.22 3.94 -3.81
CA HIS A 69 2.11 4.40 -4.86
C HIS A 69 3.57 4.31 -4.40
N CYS A 70 4.41 3.57 -5.11
CA CYS A 70 5.83 3.52 -4.82
C CYS A 70 6.65 4.42 -5.76
N GLN A 71 7.68 5.04 -5.20
CA GLN A 71 8.60 5.93 -5.93
C GLN A 71 9.81 5.16 -6.48
N GLY A 72 9.99 3.93 -6.10
CA GLY A 72 11.08 3.08 -6.55
C GLY A 72 11.12 1.77 -5.80
N TRP A 73 12.04 0.93 -6.19
CA TRP A 73 12.20 -0.40 -5.60
C TRP A 73 13.68 -0.80 -5.58
N GLU A 74 13.98 -1.71 -4.68
CA GLU A 74 15.29 -2.35 -4.53
C GLU A 74 15.10 -3.84 -4.37
N VAL A 75 16.03 -4.63 -4.90
CA VAL A 75 16.00 -6.10 -4.78
C VAL A 75 17.30 -6.57 -4.13
N GLY A 76 17.17 -7.46 -3.16
CA GLY A 76 18.29 -8.07 -2.47
C GLY A 76 18.03 -9.54 -2.15
N ARG A 77 19.01 -10.18 -1.53
CA ARG A 77 18.91 -11.55 -1.03
C ARG A 77 19.13 -11.58 0.47
N LEU A 78 18.42 -12.45 1.16
CA LEU A 78 18.73 -12.77 2.55
C LEU A 78 19.87 -13.77 2.60
N HIS A 79 20.93 -13.41 3.32
CA HIS A 79 22.07 -14.31 3.50
C HIS A 79 21.67 -15.58 4.24
N GLY A 80 22.07 -16.73 3.70
CA GLY A 80 21.78 -18.03 4.28
C GLY A 80 20.37 -18.57 4.07
N MET A 81 19.55 -17.88 3.29
CA MET A 81 18.19 -18.30 2.95
C MET A 81 17.98 -18.18 1.43
N GLU A 82 17.19 -19.13 0.87
CA GLU A 82 16.76 -19.04 -0.54
C GLU A 82 15.57 -18.10 -0.69
N MET A 83 15.76 -16.87 -0.25
CA MET A 83 14.75 -15.82 -0.23
C MET A 83 15.23 -14.58 -0.97
N VAL A 84 14.36 -14.01 -1.76
CA VAL A 84 14.55 -12.69 -2.39
C VAL A 84 13.74 -11.67 -1.60
N VAL A 85 14.33 -10.52 -1.33
CA VAL A 85 13.66 -9.39 -0.69
C VAL A 85 13.46 -8.29 -1.72
N ILE A 86 12.22 -7.82 -1.84
CA ILE A 86 11.88 -6.65 -2.64
C ILE A 86 11.44 -5.56 -1.68
N ARG A 87 12.12 -4.42 -1.72
CA ARG A 87 11.77 -3.23 -0.95
C ARG A 87 11.15 -2.19 -1.88
N PHE A 88 9.94 -1.80 -1.60
CA PHE A 88 9.28 -0.69 -2.27
C PHE A 88 9.47 0.59 -1.46
N ARG A 89 10.04 1.62 -2.08
CA ARG A 89 10.17 2.95 -1.47
C ARG A 89 8.89 3.73 -1.65
N LEU A 90 8.35 4.24 -0.56
CA LEU A 90 7.17 5.08 -0.54
C LEU A 90 7.57 6.55 -0.60
N SER A 91 7.31 7.33 0.43
CA SER A 91 7.70 8.74 0.52
C SER A 91 8.80 8.94 1.55
N GLY A 92 9.73 9.85 1.31
CA GLY A 92 10.84 10.12 2.20
C GLY A 92 11.74 8.89 2.41
N SER A 93 11.98 8.52 3.65
CA SER A 93 12.75 7.30 4.03
C SER A 93 11.86 6.07 4.23
N ALA A 94 10.55 6.21 4.10
CA ALA A 94 9.61 5.12 4.31
C ALA A 94 9.68 4.08 3.19
N GLY A 95 9.59 2.81 3.54
CA GLY A 95 9.55 1.70 2.61
C GLY A 95 8.97 0.45 3.24
N LEU A 96 8.45 -0.43 2.40
CA LEU A 96 7.95 -1.75 2.77
C LEU A 96 8.78 -2.80 2.07
N SER A 97 9.23 -3.79 2.83
CA SER A 97 10.00 -4.92 2.32
C SER A 97 9.17 -6.20 2.38
N PHE A 98 9.23 -6.97 1.32
CA PHE A 98 8.57 -8.26 1.19
C PHE A 98 9.62 -9.31 0.86
N SER A 99 9.54 -10.46 1.48
CA SER A 99 10.38 -11.61 1.15
C SER A 99 9.56 -12.67 0.40
N LEU A 100 10.17 -13.24 -0.62
CA LEU A 100 9.58 -14.31 -1.43
C LEU A 100 10.58 -15.46 -1.55
N PRO A 101 10.13 -16.73 -1.56
CA PRO A 101 10.97 -17.85 -1.95
C PRO A 101 11.54 -17.62 -3.36
N ALA A 102 12.83 -17.90 -3.54
CA ALA A 102 13.51 -17.70 -4.84
C ALA A 102 12.85 -18.48 -5.96
N GLU A 103 12.27 -19.64 -5.66
CA GLU A 103 11.53 -20.49 -6.62
C GLU A 103 10.27 -19.82 -7.20
N GLN A 104 9.69 -18.83 -6.51
CA GLN A 104 8.52 -18.09 -6.97
C GLN A 104 8.85 -16.92 -7.91
N ILE A 105 10.10 -16.51 -7.97
CA ILE A 105 10.50 -15.36 -8.77
C ILE A 105 10.20 -15.51 -10.26
N PRO A 106 10.43 -16.66 -10.93
CA PRO A 106 10.06 -16.83 -12.34
C PRO A 106 8.57 -16.61 -12.60
N HIS A 107 7.70 -17.07 -11.71
CA HIS A 107 6.25 -16.88 -11.81
C HIS A 107 5.86 -15.41 -11.63
N LEU A 108 6.50 -14.72 -10.66
CA LEU A 108 6.30 -13.28 -10.46
C LEU A 108 6.71 -12.49 -11.71
N LEU A 109 7.87 -12.77 -12.29
CA LEU A 109 8.34 -12.10 -13.51
C LEU A 109 7.37 -12.31 -14.68
N GLN A 110 6.85 -13.52 -14.85
CA GLN A 110 5.85 -13.82 -15.88
C GLN A 110 4.57 -13.02 -15.66
N ALA A 111 4.06 -12.97 -14.44
CA ALA A 111 2.85 -12.21 -14.08
C ALA A 111 3.03 -10.71 -14.30
N LEU A 112 4.18 -10.16 -13.88
CA LEU A 112 4.52 -8.75 -14.10
C LEU A 112 4.63 -8.41 -15.58
N GLY A 113 5.28 -9.28 -16.39
CA GLY A 113 5.37 -9.10 -17.82
C GLY A 113 4.01 -9.10 -18.50
N GLY A 114 3.11 -10.01 -18.12
CA GLY A 114 1.74 -10.05 -18.61
C GLY A 114 0.94 -8.79 -18.27
N ALA A 115 1.02 -8.34 -17.02
CA ALA A 115 0.36 -7.12 -16.58
C ALA A 115 0.90 -5.85 -17.27
N ALA A 116 2.22 -5.76 -17.46
CA ALA A 116 2.84 -4.63 -18.16
C ALA A 116 2.42 -4.56 -19.61
N ASN A 117 2.35 -5.71 -20.31
CA ASN A 117 1.89 -5.77 -21.69
C ASN A 117 0.41 -5.37 -21.83
N ALA A 118 -0.44 -5.83 -20.91
CA ALA A 118 -1.85 -5.46 -20.89
C ALA A 118 -2.04 -3.95 -20.64
N ALA A 119 -1.27 -3.37 -19.73
CA ALA A 119 -1.30 -1.94 -19.44
C ALA A 119 -0.85 -1.09 -20.63
N SER A 120 0.20 -1.52 -21.36
CA SER A 120 0.69 -0.85 -22.57
C SER A 120 -0.35 -0.88 -23.68
N ALA A 121 -0.97 -2.03 -23.95
CA ALA A 121 -2.03 -2.19 -24.93
C ALA A 121 -3.25 -1.31 -24.64
N ALA A 122 -3.64 -1.19 -23.37
CA ALA A 122 -4.73 -0.29 -22.93
C ALA A 122 -4.38 1.19 -23.13
N GLY A 123 -3.13 1.59 -22.92
CA GLY A 123 -2.63 2.93 -23.18
C GLY A 123 -2.70 3.30 -24.67
N GLU A 124 -2.20 2.43 -25.52
CA GLU A 124 -2.24 2.61 -26.99
C GLU A 124 -3.67 2.68 -27.52
N ALA A 125 -4.59 1.86 -27.04
CA ALA A 125 -6.00 1.89 -27.41
C ALA A 125 -6.67 3.22 -27.04
N ARG A 126 -6.34 3.81 -25.89
CA ARG A 126 -6.83 5.14 -25.47
C ARG A 126 -6.30 6.26 -26.34
N GLU A 127 -5.03 6.23 -26.71
CA GLU A 127 -4.43 7.22 -27.62
C GLU A 127 -5.01 7.11 -29.03
N ALA A 128 -5.22 5.92 -29.55
CA ALA A 128 -5.86 5.69 -30.83
C ALA A 128 -7.31 6.17 -30.86
N GLY A 129 -8.06 5.94 -29.78
CA GLY A 129 -9.43 6.45 -29.61
C GLY A 129 -9.50 7.98 -29.54
N ALA A 130 -8.56 8.63 -28.87
CA ALA A 130 -8.47 10.08 -28.79
C ALA A 130 -8.16 10.72 -30.15
N ARG A 131 -7.28 10.11 -30.96
CA ARG A 131 -6.95 10.58 -32.32
C ARG A 131 -8.10 10.38 -33.31
N SER A 132 -8.96 9.41 -33.09
CA SER A 132 -10.13 9.13 -33.94
C SER A 132 -11.25 10.18 -33.78
N HIS A 133 -11.30 10.90 -32.68
CA HIS A 133 -12.27 11.98 -32.44
C HIS A 133 -11.86 13.34 -33.00
N ASP A 134 -10.61 13.50 -33.41
CA ASP A 134 -10.08 14.80 -33.88
C ASP A 134 -10.12 14.96 -35.41
N VAL A 135 -10.76 14.06 -36.16
CA VAL A 135 -10.80 14.05 -37.63
C VAL A 135 -12.21 14.28 -38.18
N THR A 136 -13.12 14.94 -37.44
CA THR A 136 -14.42 15.30 -38.01
C THR A 136 -14.77 16.76 -37.72
N LEU A 137 -14.04 17.68 -38.34
CA LEU A 137 -14.47 19.05 -38.59
C LEU A 137 -13.83 19.53 -39.90
N GLN A 138 -14.49 19.17 -40.95
CA GLN A 138 -14.51 19.99 -42.19
C GLN A 138 -15.93 20.26 -42.57
#